data_4abcc32dd4095ba3fad1eefd28a1d236
#
_entry.id   4abcc32dd4095ba3fad1eefd28a1d236
#
_cell.length_a   1.000
_cell.length_b   1.000
_cell.length_c   1.000
_cell.angle_alpha   90.00
_cell.angle_beta   90.00
_cell.angle_gamma   90.00
#
_symmetry.space_group_name_H-M   'P 1'
#
loop_
_entity.id
_entity.type
_entity.pdbx_description
1 polymer ?
#
loop_
_entity_poly.entity_id
_entity_poly.type
_entity_poly.pdbx_seq_one_letter_code
_entity_poly.pdbx_strand_id
1 'polypeptide(L)'
;TQRGTHTTSHCEIIKLNNSSRIVDTPGFSNVRFDFILPADVDILFDDISHFRDGCKYSDCLHINEDGCNVLNNIDKIDATRYESYLAFIDEAKEYKERIKYEGKKEENSKKFVHNRHIAKISEKKRQSARNTLKQSIYKDIANEDE
;
A
#
# COMPACT_ATOMS: atom_id res chain seq x y z
N THR A 1 21.36 6.26 11.69
CA THR A 1 21.34 6.09 10.22
C THR A 1 21.32 7.48 9.60
N GLN A 2 22.41 7.85 8.92
CA GLN A 2 22.50 9.12 8.19
C GLN A 2 21.54 9.03 7.00
N ARG A 3 20.48 9.83 7.01
CA ARG A 3 19.64 10.05 5.82
C ARG A 3 20.49 10.77 4.79
N GLY A 4 20.69 10.18 3.62
CA GLY A 4 21.30 10.86 2.49
C GLY A 4 20.48 12.09 2.11
N THR A 5 21.15 13.19 1.85
CA THR A 5 20.54 14.40 1.29
C THR A 5 20.29 14.18 -0.19
N HIS A 6 19.07 14.47 -0.67
CA HIS A 6 18.77 14.42 -2.10
C HIS A 6 19.57 15.49 -2.82
N THR A 7 20.55 15.06 -3.60
CA THR A 7 21.42 15.96 -4.39
C THR A 7 20.98 16.07 -5.84
N THR A 8 20.22 15.08 -6.34
CA THR A 8 19.76 15.04 -7.73
C THR A 8 18.41 15.72 -7.86
N SER A 9 18.35 16.82 -8.60
CA SER A 9 17.13 17.60 -8.86
C SER A 9 16.55 17.40 -10.27
N HIS A 10 17.26 16.70 -11.16
CA HIS A 10 16.86 16.42 -12.53
C HIS A 10 17.27 15.02 -12.94
N CYS A 11 16.58 14.46 -13.96
CA CYS A 11 16.94 13.16 -14.51
C CYS A 11 18.07 13.30 -15.52
N GLU A 12 19.04 12.39 -15.45
CA GLU A 12 20.13 12.29 -16.40
C GLU A 12 20.24 10.88 -16.98
N ILE A 13 20.50 10.78 -18.28
CA ILE A 13 20.74 9.50 -18.96
C ILE A 13 22.23 9.30 -19.16
N ILE A 14 22.78 8.36 -18.43
CA ILE A 14 24.22 8.00 -18.51
C ILE A 14 24.37 6.82 -19.45
N LYS A 15 25.16 6.98 -20.50
CA LYS A 15 25.49 5.91 -21.44
C LYS A 15 26.65 5.10 -20.91
N LEU A 16 26.46 3.82 -20.63
CA LEU A 16 27.50 2.91 -20.16
C LEU A 16 28.32 2.34 -21.31
N ASN A 17 27.62 1.91 -22.37
CA ASN A 17 28.20 1.36 -23.59
C ASN A 17 27.26 1.57 -24.77
N ASN A 18 27.53 0.94 -25.91
CA ASN A 18 26.71 1.13 -27.11
C ASN A 18 25.26 0.64 -26.99
N SER A 19 24.98 -0.29 -26.09
CA SER A 19 23.65 -0.93 -25.93
C SER A 19 22.99 -0.63 -24.58
N SER A 20 23.75 -0.17 -23.57
CA SER A 20 23.23 0.00 -22.19
C SER A 20 23.28 1.46 -21.75
N ARG A 21 22.19 1.88 -21.10
CA ARG A 21 22.04 3.22 -20.49
C ARG A 21 21.50 3.08 -19.10
N ILE A 22 21.92 3.95 -18.19
CA ILE A 22 21.34 4.12 -16.86
C ILE A 22 20.65 5.48 -16.82
N VAL A 23 19.49 5.52 -16.18
CA VAL A 23 18.80 6.78 -15.90
C VAL A 23 18.99 7.08 -14.43
N ASP A 24 19.68 8.19 -14.13
CA ASP A 24 19.71 8.74 -12.77
C ASP A 24 18.46 9.59 -12.58
N THR A 25 17.68 9.25 -11.57
CA THR A 25 16.43 9.94 -11.24
C THR A 25 16.51 10.55 -9.85
N PRO A 26 15.79 11.65 -9.57
CA PRO A 26 15.66 12.14 -8.21
C PRO A 26 15.20 11.03 -7.27
N GLY A 27 15.91 10.88 -6.13
CA GLY A 27 15.63 9.82 -5.17
C GLY A 27 14.26 9.98 -4.50
N PHE A 28 13.58 8.87 -4.29
CA PHE A 28 12.35 8.81 -3.51
C PHE A 28 12.73 8.56 -2.03
N SER A 29 12.54 9.57 -1.17
CA SER A 29 12.97 9.49 0.24
C SER A 29 12.05 8.68 1.14
N ASN A 30 10.84 8.36 0.69
CA ASN A 30 9.83 7.68 1.50
C ASN A 30 8.93 6.79 0.64
N VAL A 31 9.49 5.75 0.08
CA VAL A 31 8.65 4.65 -0.45
C VAL A 31 8.21 3.82 0.75
N ARG A 32 6.94 3.91 1.12
CA ARG A 32 6.32 3.07 2.16
C ARG A 32 5.42 2.05 1.50
N PHE A 33 5.41 0.84 2.03
CA PHE A 33 4.47 -0.21 1.62
C PHE A 33 3.18 -0.12 2.42
N ASP A 34 2.51 1.04 2.34
CA ASP A 34 1.30 1.34 3.13
C ASP A 34 0.03 0.63 2.63
N PHE A 35 0.16 -0.39 1.79
CA PHE A 35 -1.00 -1.06 1.14
C PHE A 35 -0.92 -2.59 1.18
N ILE A 36 0.15 -3.17 1.74
CA ILE A 36 0.33 -4.62 1.79
C ILE A 36 0.10 -5.12 3.21
N LEU A 37 -0.66 -6.21 3.33
CA LEU A 37 -0.83 -6.91 4.60
C LEU A 37 0.33 -7.90 4.82
N PRO A 38 0.69 -8.22 6.08
CA PRO A 38 1.80 -9.14 6.37
C PRO A 38 1.69 -10.48 5.64
N ALA A 39 0.48 -11.03 5.48
CA ALA A 39 0.25 -12.31 4.80
C ALA A 39 0.45 -12.26 3.28
N ASP A 40 0.60 -11.07 2.69
CA ASP A 40 0.74 -10.87 1.24
C ASP A 40 2.16 -10.40 0.85
N VAL A 41 3.06 -10.20 1.84
CA VAL A 41 4.42 -9.72 1.58
C VAL A 41 5.25 -10.74 0.81
N ASP A 42 5.00 -12.02 1.00
CA ASP A 42 5.67 -13.12 0.31
C ASP A 42 5.51 -13.07 -1.21
N ILE A 43 4.40 -12.49 -1.72
CA ILE A 43 4.15 -12.32 -3.16
C ILE A 43 5.19 -11.40 -3.82
N LEU A 44 5.82 -10.50 -3.06
CA LEU A 44 6.86 -9.61 -3.55
C LEU A 44 8.23 -10.28 -3.71
N PHE A 45 8.37 -11.49 -3.20
CA PHE A 45 9.62 -12.24 -3.17
C PHE A 45 9.43 -13.57 -3.88
N ASP A 46 9.74 -13.64 -5.17
CA ASP A 46 9.52 -14.83 -6.01
C ASP A 46 10.16 -16.11 -5.43
N ASP A 47 11.35 -15.96 -4.85
CA ASP A 47 12.11 -17.04 -4.21
C ASP A 47 11.42 -17.57 -2.93
N ILE A 48 10.67 -16.75 -2.22
CA ILE A 48 9.88 -17.13 -1.04
C ILE A 48 8.52 -17.66 -1.47
N SER A 49 7.85 -16.94 -2.37
CA SER A 49 6.50 -17.28 -2.84
C SER A 49 6.45 -18.67 -3.51
N HIS A 50 7.55 -19.09 -4.15
CA HIS A 50 7.67 -20.42 -4.75
C HIS A 50 7.46 -21.57 -3.74
N PHE A 51 7.79 -21.37 -2.47
CA PHE A 51 7.64 -22.38 -1.42
C PHE A 51 6.36 -22.21 -0.58
N ARG A 52 5.59 -21.14 -0.80
CA ARG A 52 4.39 -20.79 -0.04
C ARG A 52 3.33 -21.89 -0.02
N ASP A 53 3.05 -22.49 -1.18
CA ASP A 53 1.95 -23.45 -1.34
C ASP A 53 2.13 -24.74 -0.53
N GLY A 54 3.35 -25.01 -0.05
CA GLY A 54 3.64 -26.16 0.80
C GLY A 54 3.52 -25.85 2.31
N CYS A 55 3.14 -24.65 2.72
CA CYS A 55 2.96 -24.31 4.12
C CYS A 55 1.69 -24.91 4.71
N LYS A 56 1.73 -25.26 5.99
CA LYS A 56 0.59 -25.82 6.73
C LYS A 56 -0.57 -24.82 6.89
N TYR A 57 -0.25 -23.52 7.00
CA TYR A 57 -1.20 -22.44 7.23
C TYR A 57 -1.23 -21.48 6.04
N SER A 58 -2.42 -21.07 5.62
CA SER A 58 -2.61 -20.14 4.49
C SER A 58 -2.17 -18.70 4.80
N ASP A 59 -2.10 -18.34 6.07
CA ASP A 59 -1.67 -17.02 6.58
C ASP A 59 -0.26 -17.06 7.21
N CYS A 60 0.54 -18.06 6.83
CA CYS A 60 1.92 -18.23 7.28
C CYS A 60 2.76 -17.01 6.94
N LEU A 61 3.46 -16.45 7.92
CA LEU A 61 4.38 -15.33 7.74
C LEU A 61 5.83 -15.77 7.52
N HIS A 62 6.09 -17.06 7.49
CA HIS A 62 7.39 -17.67 7.23
C HIS A 62 8.51 -17.19 8.20
N ILE A 63 8.16 -16.93 9.46
CA ILE A 63 9.08 -16.44 10.48
C ILE A 63 9.52 -17.58 11.41
N ASN A 64 8.55 -18.26 12.03
CA ASN A 64 8.79 -19.34 13.01
C ASN A 64 7.61 -20.32 13.13
N GLU A 65 6.70 -20.33 12.14
CA GLU A 65 5.53 -21.18 12.17
C GLU A 65 5.89 -22.65 11.95
N ASP A 66 5.27 -23.51 12.76
CA ASP A 66 5.40 -24.96 12.60
C ASP A 66 4.79 -25.45 11.29
N GLY A 67 5.54 -26.26 10.56
CA GLY A 67 5.13 -26.76 9.25
C GLY A 67 5.24 -25.71 8.14
N CYS A 68 6.10 -24.71 8.30
CA CYS A 68 6.40 -23.73 7.26
C CYS A 68 7.34 -24.34 6.20
N ASN A 69 6.86 -24.42 4.95
CA ASN A 69 7.66 -24.96 3.86
C ASN A 69 8.79 -24.02 3.42
N VAL A 70 8.63 -22.71 3.59
CA VAL A 70 9.68 -21.72 3.32
C VAL A 70 10.85 -21.94 4.27
N LEU A 71 10.59 -22.08 5.58
CA LEU A 71 11.65 -22.34 6.58
C LEU A 71 12.33 -23.70 6.37
N ASN A 72 11.60 -24.70 5.92
CA ASN A 72 12.17 -26.01 5.59
C ASN A 72 13.12 -25.96 4.37
N ASN A 73 13.03 -24.93 3.56
CA ASN A 73 13.86 -24.71 2.37
C ASN A 73 14.69 -23.43 2.45
N ILE A 74 14.94 -22.92 3.66
CA ILE A 74 15.62 -21.63 3.87
C ILE A 74 17.04 -21.61 3.30
N ASP A 75 17.69 -22.75 3.21
CA ASP A 75 19.01 -22.95 2.60
C ASP A 75 19.04 -22.67 1.09
N LYS A 76 17.88 -22.66 0.43
CA LYS A 76 17.72 -22.35 -1.00
C LYS A 76 17.41 -20.87 -1.25
N ILE A 77 17.19 -20.09 -0.22
CA ILE A 77 16.88 -18.66 -0.27
C ILE A 77 18.12 -17.89 0.15
N ASP A 78 18.47 -16.84 -0.59
CA ASP A 78 19.58 -15.98 -0.21
C ASP A 78 19.33 -15.31 1.14
N ALA A 79 20.31 -15.36 2.05
CA ALA A 79 20.18 -14.85 3.41
C ALA A 79 19.81 -13.35 3.45
N THR A 80 20.42 -12.54 2.56
CA THR A 80 20.14 -11.09 2.49
C THR A 80 18.74 -10.79 1.97
N ARG A 81 18.24 -11.68 1.09
CA ARG A 81 16.84 -11.61 0.60
C ARG A 81 15.86 -11.93 1.73
N TYR A 82 16.14 -12.97 2.50
CA TYR A 82 15.29 -13.33 3.64
C TYR A 82 15.31 -12.26 4.75
N GLU A 83 16.47 -11.66 5.04
CA GLU A 83 16.56 -10.52 5.96
C GLU A 83 15.71 -9.33 5.47
N SER A 84 15.78 -9.03 4.17
CA SER A 84 14.94 -7.99 3.56
C SER A 84 13.45 -8.33 3.70
N TYR A 85 13.07 -9.59 3.46
CA TYR A 85 11.69 -10.06 3.65
C TYR A 85 11.20 -9.82 5.08
N LEU A 86 12.01 -10.15 6.09
CA LEU A 86 11.66 -9.92 7.50
C LEU A 86 11.43 -8.43 7.81
N ALA A 87 12.28 -7.55 7.25
CA ALA A 87 12.12 -6.11 7.40
C ALA A 87 10.78 -5.61 6.79
N PHE A 88 10.40 -6.14 5.62
CA PHE A 88 9.09 -5.83 5.00
C PHE A 88 7.90 -6.36 5.80
N ILE A 89 8.02 -7.54 6.39
CA ILE A 89 7.00 -8.08 7.29
C ILE A 89 6.77 -7.16 8.49
N ASP A 90 7.84 -6.65 9.09
CA ASP A 90 7.72 -5.76 10.25
C ASP A 90 7.08 -4.41 9.84
N GLU A 91 7.44 -3.83 8.70
CA GLU A 91 6.78 -2.64 8.16
C GLU A 91 5.29 -2.89 7.87
N ALA A 92 4.95 -4.04 7.29
CA ALA A 92 3.57 -4.43 7.03
C ALA A 92 2.75 -4.66 8.32
N LYS A 93 3.38 -5.19 9.39
CA LYS A 93 2.74 -5.31 10.71
C LYS A 93 2.45 -3.94 11.31
N GLU A 94 3.40 -3.00 11.25
CA GLU A 94 3.18 -1.61 11.68
C GLU A 94 2.04 -0.95 10.92
N TYR A 95 1.97 -1.17 9.60
CA TYR A 95 0.85 -0.69 8.78
C TYR A 95 -0.48 -1.28 9.22
N LYS A 96 -0.55 -2.60 9.44
CA LYS A 96 -1.76 -3.30 9.91
C LYS A 96 -2.24 -2.75 11.26
N GLU A 97 -1.32 -2.53 12.21
CA GLU A 97 -1.65 -1.95 13.51
C GLU A 97 -2.16 -0.51 13.36
N ARG A 98 -1.51 0.32 12.55
CA ARG A 98 -1.93 1.69 12.28
C ARG A 98 -3.36 1.75 11.72
N ILE A 99 -3.70 0.88 10.73
CA ILE A 99 -5.07 0.82 10.19
C ILE A 99 -6.08 0.40 11.26
N LYS A 100 -5.71 -0.52 12.14
CA LYS A 100 -6.57 -1.02 13.21
C LYS A 100 -6.95 0.08 14.20
N TYR A 101 -6.01 0.97 14.56
CA TYR A 101 -6.23 2.02 15.56
C TYR A 101 -6.71 3.35 14.94
N GLU A 102 -6.26 3.70 13.74
CA GLU A 102 -6.66 4.96 13.09
C GLU A 102 -7.98 4.85 12.31
N GLY A 103 -8.53 3.64 12.20
CA GLY A 103 -9.64 3.32 11.31
C GLY A 103 -9.21 3.33 9.84
N LYS A 104 -9.98 2.67 8.98
CA LYS A 104 -9.76 2.74 7.53
C LYS A 104 -10.06 4.15 7.05
N LYS A 105 -9.04 4.98 6.87
CA LYS A 105 -9.17 6.25 6.13
C LYS A 105 -9.54 6.03 4.67
N GLU A 106 -9.30 4.83 4.14
CA GLU A 106 -9.79 4.42 2.83
C GLU A 106 -11.21 3.89 2.97
N GLU A 107 -12.16 4.72 2.62
CA GLU A 107 -13.55 4.29 2.44
C GLU A 107 -13.56 3.20 1.35
N ASN A 108 -14.14 2.04 1.64
CA ASN A 108 -14.38 1.04 0.61
C ASN A 108 -15.06 1.72 -0.60
N SER A 109 -14.40 1.67 -1.74
CA SER A 109 -14.86 2.30 -2.99
C SER A 109 -16.22 1.79 -3.46
N LYS A 110 -16.72 0.69 -2.89
CA LYS A 110 -17.98 0.05 -3.25
C LYS A 110 -18.83 -0.21 -2.01
N LYS A 111 -20.11 0.13 -2.08
CA LYS A 111 -21.15 -0.23 -1.12
C LYS A 111 -22.09 -1.25 -1.75
N PHE A 112 -22.41 -2.32 -1.02
CA PHE A 112 -23.38 -3.31 -1.48
C PHE A 112 -24.78 -2.90 -0.99
N VAL A 113 -25.66 -2.55 -1.90
CA VAL A 113 -27.04 -2.15 -1.60
C VAL A 113 -27.99 -2.82 -2.58
N HIS A 114 -29.02 -3.47 -2.07
CA HIS A 114 -30.04 -4.16 -2.88
C HIS A 114 -29.44 -5.08 -3.96
N ASN A 115 -28.51 -5.95 -3.56
CA ASN A 115 -27.84 -6.92 -4.43
C ASN A 115 -27.02 -6.33 -5.60
N ARG A 116 -26.61 -5.04 -5.51
CA ARG A 116 -25.78 -4.34 -6.50
C ARG A 116 -24.60 -3.63 -5.84
N HIS A 117 -23.45 -3.66 -6.52
CA HIS A 117 -22.30 -2.87 -6.14
C HIS A 117 -22.48 -1.44 -6.64
N ILE A 118 -22.58 -0.49 -5.72
CA ILE A 118 -22.66 0.94 -6.03
C ILE A 118 -21.35 1.60 -5.62
N ALA A 119 -20.79 2.45 -6.48
CA ALA A 119 -19.62 3.24 -6.13
C ALA A 119 -19.92 4.15 -4.94
N LYS A 120 -19.08 4.08 -3.88
CA LYS A 120 -19.17 4.96 -2.73
C LYS A 120 -18.31 6.19 -3.00
N ILE A 121 -18.92 7.36 -3.11
CA ILE A 121 -18.20 8.62 -3.22
C ILE A 121 -17.90 9.11 -1.80
N SER A 122 -16.64 9.48 -1.53
CA SER A 122 -16.22 10.03 -0.24
C SER A 122 -17.09 11.23 0.13
N GLU A 123 -17.47 11.33 1.40
CA GLU A 123 -18.26 12.49 1.90
C GLU A 123 -17.57 13.83 1.64
N LYS A 124 -16.24 13.86 1.67
CA LYS A 124 -15.44 15.04 1.33
C LYS A 124 -15.53 15.47 -0.13
N LYS A 125 -15.93 14.57 -1.02
CA LYS A 125 -16.08 14.80 -2.48
C LYS A 125 -17.52 14.77 -2.94
N ARG A 126 -18.48 14.56 -2.03
CA ARG A 126 -19.91 14.67 -2.37
C ARG A 126 -20.23 16.12 -2.64
N GLN A 127 -20.68 16.40 -3.84
CA GLN A 127 -21.41 17.64 -4.08
C GLN A 127 -22.72 17.58 -3.28
N SER A 128 -23.09 18.69 -2.67
CA SER A 128 -24.37 18.82 -1.97
C SER A 128 -25.52 18.35 -2.88
N ALA A 129 -26.43 17.55 -2.35
CA ALA A 129 -27.56 17.08 -3.14
C ALA A 129 -28.36 18.29 -3.66
N ARG A 130 -28.92 18.18 -4.87
CA ARG A 130 -29.71 19.25 -5.50
C ARG A 130 -30.73 19.89 -4.56
N ASN A 131 -31.31 19.11 -3.65
CA ASN A 131 -32.29 19.59 -2.68
C ASN A 131 -31.66 20.45 -1.57
N THR A 132 -30.45 20.13 -1.08
CA THR A 132 -29.72 20.96 -0.13
C THR A 132 -29.25 22.27 -0.75
N LEU A 133 -28.85 22.23 -2.02
CA LEU A 133 -28.48 23.44 -2.76
C LEU A 133 -29.69 24.36 -2.98
N LYS A 134 -30.87 23.81 -3.33
CA LYS A 134 -32.11 24.58 -3.44
C LYS A 134 -32.52 25.18 -2.10
N GLN A 135 -32.43 24.42 -1.00
CA GLN A 135 -32.75 24.91 0.34
C GLN A 135 -31.81 26.02 0.82
N SER A 136 -30.52 26.00 0.45
CA SER A 136 -29.61 27.11 0.77
C SER A 136 -29.97 28.36 -0.04
N ILE A 137 -30.25 28.23 -1.34
CA ILE A 137 -30.65 29.35 -2.19
C ILE A 137 -31.95 30.01 -1.67
N TYR A 138 -32.94 29.20 -1.29
CA TYR A 138 -34.20 29.77 -0.72
C TYR A 138 -33.99 30.46 0.62
N LYS A 139 -33.05 30.01 1.45
CA LYS A 139 -32.67 30.67 2.70
C LYS A 139 -31.96 32.00 2.48
N ASP A 140 -31.08 32.03 1.48
CA ASP A 140 -30.33 33.23 1.13
C ASP A 140 -31.26 34.31 0.55
N ILE A 141 -32.23 33.93 -0.32
CA ILE A 141 -33.27 34.86 -0.81
C ILE A 141 -34.18 35.39 0.31
N ALA A 142 -34.58 34.54 1.26
CA ALA A 142 -35.43 34.97 2.37
C ALA A 142 -34.72 35.91 3.33
N ASN A 143 -33.40 35.88 3.42
CA ASN A 143 -32.61 36.80 4.25
C ASN A 143 -32.27 38.13 3.55
N GLU A 144 -32.47 38.26 2.24
CA GLU A 144 -32.28 39.48 1.47
C GLU A 144 -33.55 40.35 1.44
N ASP A 145 -34.73 39.79 1.81
CA ASP A 145 -36.02 40.48 1.84
C ASP A 145 -36.39 41.05 3.22
N GLU A 146 -35.52 40.96 4.25
CA GLU A 146 -35.62 41.61 5.56
C GLU A 146 -34.68 42.84 5.67
#